data_5e383d2569f0bb2e0bb296e776a89c5d
#
_entry.id   5e383d2569f0bb2e0bb296e776a89c5d
#
_cell.length_a   1.000
_cell.length_b   1.000
_cell.length_c   1.000
_cell.angle_alpha   90.00
_cell.angle_beta   90.00
_cell.angle_gamma   90.00
#
_symmetry.space_group_name_H-M   'P 1'
#
loop_
_entity.id
_entity.type
_entity.pdbx_description
1 polymer ?
#
loop_
_entity_poly.entity_id
_entity_poly.type
_entity_poly.pdbx_seq_one_letter_code
_entity_poly.pdbx_strand_id
1 'polypeptide(L)' 'MNKKLLNAMKSEQPLQVVGTINAYSSLLAKKAGFKAIYLSGAGVANYSFGLPDLAMTTLNDVCEDVRRITYACDLP' A
#
# COMPACT_ATOMS: atom_id res chain seq x y z
N MET A 1 6.21 14.14 -12.07
CA MET A 1 5.90 12.73 -11.79
C MET A 1 6.88 12.18 -10.75
N ASN A 2 6.38 11.45 -9.80
CA ASN A 2 7.20 10.84 -8.75
C ASN A 2 7.94 9.61 -9.31
N LYS A 3 9.27 9.61 -9.20
CA LYS A 3 10.11 8.51 -9.72
C LYS A 3 10.56 7.53 -8.64
N LYS A 4 9.96 7.58 -7.45
CA LYS A 4 10.38 6.72 -6.32
C LYS A 4 10.29 5.25 -6.65
N LEU A 5 9.21 4.81 -7.31
CA LEU A 5 9.04 3.41 -7.68
C LEU A 5 10.09 2.98 -8.71
N LEU A 6 10.34 3.79 -9.73
CA LEU A 6 11.37 3.50 -10.72
C LEU A 6 12.75 3.41 -10.09
N ASN A 7 13.06 4.31 -9.16
CA ASN A 7 14.33 4.29 -8.45
C ASN A 7 14.48 3.04 -7.59
N ALA A 8 13.39 2.62 -6.91
CA ALA A 8 13.39 1.38 -6.13
C ALA A 8 13.62 0.16 -7.03
N MET A 9 13.00 0.13 -8.21
CA MET A 9 13.19 -0.96 -9.17
C MET A 9 14.63 -1.04 -9.67
N LYS A 10 15.32 0.09 -9.77
CA LYS A 10 16.72 0.12 -10.20
C LYS A 10 17.68 -0.31 -9.10
N SER A 11 17.40 0.06 -7.84
CA SER A 11 18.28 -0.24 -6.72
C SER A 11 18.09 -1.65 -6.17
N GLU A 12 16.90 -2.23 -6.34
CA GLU A 12 16.57 -3.56 -5.84
C GLU A 12 16.23 -4.48 -7.01
N GLN A 13 16.97 -5.59 -7.17
CA GLN A 13 16.77 -6.52 -8.27
C GLN A 13 16.78 -7.96 -7.77
N PRO A 14 15.61 -8.60 -7.58
CA PRO A 14 14.27 -8.06 -7.86
C PRO A 14 13.77 -7.16 -6.74
N LEU A 15 12.88 -6.24 -7.08
CA LEU A 15 12.17 -5.43 -6.10
C LEU A 15 11.03 -6.26 -5.50
N GLN A 16 11.05 -6.44 -4.19
CA GLN A 16 9.93 -7.05 -3.48
C GLN A 16 8.93 -5.98 -3.08
N VAL A 17 7.68 -6.17 -3.48
CA VAL A 17 6.57 -5.26 -3.15
C VAL A 17 5.64 -6.00 -2.21
N VAL A 18 5.51 -5.51 -0.99
CA VAL A 18 4.67 -6.15 0.01
C VAL A 18 3.28 -5.52 0.02
N GLY A 19 2.25 -6.36 0.12
CA GLY A 19 0.87 -5.89 0.25
C GLY A 19 0.61 -5.35 1.65
N THR A 20 0.02 -4.15 1.73
CA THR A 20 -0.37 -3.53 2.99
C THR A 20 -1.86 -3.18 2.95
N ILE A 21 -2.47 -3.02 4.11
CA ILE A 21 -3.92 -2.81 4.23
C ILE A 21 -4.27 -1.47 4.86
N ASN A 22 -3.32 -0.80 5.52
CA ASN A 22 -3.56 0.47 6.19
C ASN A 22 -2.23 1.18 6.46
N ALA A 23 -2.31 2.36 7.07
CA ALA A 23 -1.14 3.16 7.38
C ALA A 23 -0.18 2.44 8.33
N TYR A 24 -0.70 1.75 9.34
CA TYR A 24 0.14 1.06 10.32
C TYR A 24 0.94 -0.08 9.68
N SER A 25 0.29 -0.92 8.87
CA SER A 25 1.00 -2.00 8.18
C SER A 25 2.05 -1.47 7.19
N SER A 26 1.80 -0.32 6.58
CA SER A 26 2.75 0.34 5.70
C SER A 26 3.99 0.82 6.45
N LEU A 27 3.82 1.37 7.65
CA LEU A 27 4.94 1.75 8.52
C LEU A 27 5.75 0.52 8.95
N LEU A 28 5.08 -0.59 9.26
CA LEU A 28 5.75 -1.84 9.61
C LEU A 28 6.56 -2.38 8.42
N ALA A 29 6.01 -2.29 7.21
CA ALA A 29 6.72 -2.70 5.99
C ALA A 29 8.00 -1.88 5.79
N LYS A 30 7.92 -0.57 5.97
CA LYS A 30 9.09 0.30 5.89
C LYS A 30 10.14 -0.08 6.94
N LYS A 31 9.71 -0.30 8.18
CA LYS A 31 10.61 -0.68 9.27
C LYS A 31 11.27 -2.03 9.00
N ALA A 32 10.57 -2.96 8.34
CA ALA A 32 11.11 -4.27 7.99
C ALA A 32 12.12 -4.21 6.82
N GLY A 33 12.23 -3.09 6.15
CA GLY A 33 13.21 -2.89 5.08
C GLY A 33 12.66 -3.00 3.67
N PHE A 34 11.37 -3.14 3.48
CA PHE A 34 10.77 -3.13 2.15
C PHE A 34 10.89 -1.76 1.50
N LYS A 35 11.11 -1.75 0.19
CA LYS A 35 11.37 -0.50 -0.57
C LYS A 35 10.16 -0.05 -1.37
N ALA A 36 9.10 -0.84 -1.43
CA ALA A 36 7.85 -0.50 -2.10
C ALA A 36 6.71 -1.26 -1.45
N ILE A 37 5.51 -0.70 -1.52
CA ILE A 37 4.30 -1.30 -0.97
C ILE A 37 3.19 -1.32 -2.01
N TYR A 38 2.25 -2.23 -1.83
CA TYR A 38 1.05 -2.39 -2.65
C TYR A 38 -0.17 -2.29 -1.74
N LEU A 39 -1.10 -1.40 -2.06
CA LEU A 39 -2.35 -1.34 -1.31
C LEU A 39 -3.24 -2.50 -1.74
N SER A 40 -3.55 -3.38 -0.79
CA SER A 40 -4.40 -4.53 -1.04
C SER A 40 -5.87 -4.12 -1.02
N GLY A 41 -6.53 -4.13 -2.19
CA GLY A 41 -7.97 -3.85 -2.28
C GLY A 41 -8.79 -4.88 -1.51
N ALA A 42 -8.41 -6.16 -1.58
CA ALA A 42 -9.04 -7.21 -0.80
C ALA A 42 -8.87 -6.96 0.70
N GLY A 43 -7.68 -6.54 1.12
CA GLY A 43 -7.41 -6.20 2.51
C GLY A 43 -8.26 -5.03 3.00
N VAL A 44 -8.41 -3.99 2.18
CA VAL A 44 -9.26 -2.85 2.52
C VAL A 44 -10.70 -3.30 2.70
N ALA A 45 -11.23 -4.11 1.76
CA ALA A 45 -12.60 -4.62 1.87
C ALA A 45 -12.79 -5.46 3.14
N ASN A 46 -11.85 -6.38 3.40
CA ASN A 46 -11.99 -7.32 4.51
C ASN A 46 -11.75 -6.67 5.87
N TYR A 47 -10.73 -5.84 6.00
CA TYR A 47 -10.28 -5.34 7.29
C TYR A 47 -10.82 -3.95 7.63
N SER A 48 -11.00 -3.07 6.65
CA SER A 48 -11.56 -1.74 6.91
C SER A 48 -13.09 -1.77 6.97
N PHE A 49 -13.73 -2.61 6.15
CA PHE A 49 -15.18 -2.63 6.04
C PHE A 49 -15.82 -3.94 6.50
N GLY A 50 -15.03 -5.00 6.70
CA GLY A 50 -15.58 -6.31 7.04
C GLY A 50 -16.38 -6.94 5.90
N LEU A 51 -16.07 -6.57 4.65
CA LEU A 51 -16.77 -7.03 3.47
C LEU A 51 -15.92 -8.02 2.69
N PRO A 52 -16.55 -8.95 1.94
CA PRO A 52 -15.80 -9.83 1.04
C PRO A 52 -15.21 -9.05 -0.13
N ASP A 53 -14.16 -9.61 -0.76
CA ASP A 53 -13.50 -9.01 -1.92
C ASP A 53 -14.31 -9.26 -3.20
N LEU A 54 -15.44 -8.56 -3.31
CA LEU A 54 -16.37 -8.68 -4.45
C LEU A 54 -16.65 -7.32 -5.08
N ALA A 55 -15.65 -6.43 -5.09
CA ALA A 55 -15.79 -5.08 -5.63
C ALA A 55 -16.90 -4.26 -4.94
N MET A 56 -17.12 -4.49 -3.65
CA MET A 56 -18.16 -3.80 -2.88
C MET A 56 -17.69 -2.45 -2.34
N THR A 57 -16.38 -2.17 -2.38
CA THR A 57 -15.82 -0.88 -2.01
C THR A 57 -15.75 0.03 -3.23
N THR A 58 -15.88 1.34 -3.02
CA THR A 58 -15.80 2.33 -4.09
C THR A 58 -14.36 2.83 -4.25
N LEU A 59 -14.11 3.54 -5.36
CA LEU A 59 -12.84 4.23 -5.56
C LEU A 59 -12.55 5.20 -4.41
N ASN A 60 -13.57 5.91 -3.93
CA ASN A 60 -13.42 6.85 -2.82
C ASN A 60 -12.98 6.15 -1.54
N ASP A 61 -13.51 4.95 -1.27
CA ASP A 61 -13.12 4.14 -0.11
C ASP A 61 -11.63 3.80 -0.16
N VAL A 62 -11.16 3.34 -1.32
CA VAL A 62 -9.76 2.98 -1.51
C VAL A 62 -8.86 4.21 -1.47
N CYS A 63 -9.28 5.31 -2.09
CA CYS A 63 -8.51 6.56 -2.08
C CYS A 63 -8.34 7.13 -0.68
N GLU A 64 -9.30 6.93 0.21
CA GLU A 64 -9.19 7.38 1.59
C GLU A 64 -8.04 6.66 2.31
N ASP A 65 -7.92 5.35 2.13
CA ASP A 65 -6.80 4.60 2.71
C ASP A 65 -5.46 4.95 2.03
N VAL A 66 -5.45 5.16 0.72
CA VAL A 66 -4.25 5.64 0.01
C VAL A 66 -3.78 6.96 0.62
N ARG A 67 -4.70 7.88 0.87
CA ARG A 67 -4.38 9.19 1.45
C ARG A 67 -3.74 9.03 2.83
N ARG A 68 -4.30 8.16 3.67
CA ARG A 68 -3.76 7.89 5.01
C ARG A 68 -2.38 7.26 4.94
N ILE A 69 -2.20 6.29 4.06
CA ILE A 69 -0.93 5.59 3.88
C ILE A 69 0.15 6.55 3.38
N THR A 70 -0.14 7.33 2.34
CA THR A 70 0.86 8.24 1.76
C THR A 70 1.21 9.39 2.70
N TYR A 71 0.31 9.75 3.59
CA TYR A 71 0.60 10.73 4.63
C TYR A 71 1.56 10.16 5.68
N ALA A 72 1.39 8.91 6.06
CA ALA A 72 2.16 8.28 7.13
C ALA A 72 3.48 7.65 6.66
N CYS A 73 3.54 7.21 5.41
CA CYS A 73 4.66 6.43 4.87
C CYS A 73 5.11 7.00 3.52
N ASP A 74 6.41 7.16 3.35
CA ASP A 74 6.99 7.76 2.14
C ASP A 74 7.43 6.73 1.09
N LEU A 75 7.18 5.45 1.31
CA LEU A 75 7.51 4.41 0.33
C LEU A 75 6.64 4.54 -0.93
N PRO A 76 7.20 4.22 -2.13
CA PRO A 76 6.40 4.13 -3.34
C PRO A 76 5.39 2.99 -3.29
#